data_3b06b851f221bbe5719e6c6a6c4e6b25
#
_entry.id   3b06b851f221bbe5719e6c6a6c4e6b25
#
_cell.length_a   1.000
_cell.length_b   1.000
_cell.length_c   1.000
_cell.angle_alpha   90.00
_cell.angle_beta   90.00
_cell.angle_gamma   90.00
#
_symmetry.space_group_name_H-M   'P 1'
#
loop_
_entity.id
_entity.type
_entity.pdbx_description
1 polymer ?
#
loop_
_entity_poly.entity_id
_entity_poly.type
_entity_poly.pdbx_seq_one_letter_code
_entity_poly.pdbx_strand_id
1 'polypeptide(L)'
;IAGGPDKCAYVKDVLKFDDCIDYKAGNLDDDLKDACPNGIDIYFENVGGPVSRSVAPLLNEGSRVPICGFISQYNEKDMMNVETPFHVFGSLNPKPEHRFFVVTEWMNEWQQATEEILKLVESEKIKYRETITKGFENAPQALRDVLTGKNFGKQIIEI
;
A
#
# COMPACT_ATOMS: atom_id res chain seq x y z
N ILE A 1 -1.77 -7.03 1.03
CA ILE A 1 -1.13 -7.45 -0.23
C ILE A 1 0.34 -7.03 -0.15
N ALA A 2 1.27 -7.92 -0.45
CA ALA A 2 2.70 -7.64 -0.48
C ALA A 2 3.38 -8.39 -1.64
N GLY A 3 4.66 -8.15 -1.89
CA GLY A 3 5.38 -8.78 -3.00
C GLY A 3 6.46 -9.75 -2.52
N GLY A 4 6.19 -11.03 -2.68
CA GLY A 4 7.05 -12.13 -2.32
C GLY A 4 6.71 -12.80 -0.99
N PRO A 5 7.03 -14.10 -0.86
CA PRO A 5 6.61 -14.92 0.28
C PRO A 5 7.18 -14.41 1.61
N ASP A 6 8.41 -13.91 1.63
CA ASP A 6 9.04 -13.41 2.87
C ASP A 6 8.32 -12.19 3.44
N LYS A 7 7.85 -11.28 2.56
CA LYS A 7 7.08 -10.10 3.00
C LYS A 7 5.70 -10.51 3.50
N CYS A 8 5.05 -11.45 2.82
CA CYS A 8 3.75 -11.97 3.26
C CYS A 8 3.86 -12.69 4.61
N ALA A 9 4.88 -13.53 4.80
CA ALA A 9 5.16 -14.17 6.09
C ALA A 9 5.40 -13.13 7.19
N TYR A 10 6.19 -12.09 6.93
CA TYR A 10 6.42 -11.02 7.90
C TYR A 10 5.12 -10.30 8.29
N VAL A 11 4.26 -9.98 7.33
CA VAL A 11 2.96 -9.32 7.59
C VAL A 11 2.09 -10.22 8.47
N LYS A 12 2.00 -11.51 8.21
CA LYS A 12 1.18 -12.45 8.98
C LYS A 12 1.82 -12.80 10.34
N ASP A 13 3.09 -13.21 10.34
CA ASP A 13 3.71 -13.82 11.51
C ASP A 13 4.26 -12.80 12.49
N VAL A 14 4.76 -11.67 12.01
CA VAL A 14 5.38 -10.63 12.83
C VAL A 14 4.43 -9.47 13.09
N LEU A 15 3.79 -8.94 12.06
CA LEU A 15 2.85 -7.82 12.19
C LEU A 15 1.46 -8.27 12.65
N LYS A 16 1.15 -9.58 12.60
CA LYS A 16 -0.09 -10.21 13.09
C LYS A 16 -1.35 -9.76 12.35
N PHE A 17 -1.24 -9.50 11.05
CA PHE A 17 -2.41 -9.36 10.19
C PHE A 17 -3.06 -10.73 9.97
N ASP A 18 -4.35 -10.77 9.73
CA ASP A 18 -5.12 -12.00 9.51
C ASP A 18 -4.62 -12.77 8.30
N ASP A 19 -4.33 -12.06 7.20
CA ASP A 19 -3.73 -12.65 6.00
C ASP A 19 -2.86 -11.66 5.22
N CYS A 20 -2.09 -12.19 4.25
CA CYS A 20 -1.31 -11.39 3.30
C CYS A 20 -1.13 -12.12 1.97
N ILE A 21 -1.60 -11.52 0.91
CA ILE A 21 -1.56 -12.05 -0.44
C ILE A 21 -0.29 -11.61 -1.15
N ASP A 22 0.41 -12.56 -1.76
CA ASP A 22 1.57 -12.30 -2.63
C ASP A 22 1.12 -11.99 -4.06
N TYR A 23 1.08 -10.70 -4.42
CA TYR A 23 0.68 -10.31 -5.77
C TYR A 23 1.63 -10.80 -6.89
N LYS A 24 2.83 -11.30 -6.53
CA LYS A 24 3.80 -11.86 -7.48
C LYS A 24 3.61 -13.35 -7.74
N ALA A 25 2.76 -14.03 -6.97
CA ALA A 25 2.48 -15.45 -7.14
C ALA A 25 1.67 -15.78 -8.42
N GLY A 26 1.01 -14.79 -9.00
CA GLY A 26 0.28 -14.94 -10.28
C GLY A 26 -1.21 -15.29 -10.14
N ASN A 27 -1.72 -15.43 -8.90
CA ASN A 27 -3.11 -15.82 -8.64
C ASN A 27 -3.89 -14.74 -7.87
N LEU A 28 -3.53 -13.45 -8.05
CA LEU A 28 -4.03 -12.36 -7.22
C LEU A 28 -5.57 -12.31 -7.10
N ASP A 29 -6.28 -12.53 -8.18
CA ASP A 29 -7.75 -12.44 -8.21
C ASP A 29 -8.40 -13.55 -7.37
N ASP A 30 -7.90 -14.77 -7.45
CA ASP A 30 -8.44 -15.91 -6.72
C ASP A 30 -8.02 -15.86 -5.24
N ASP A 31 -6.75 -15.53 -4.98
CA ASP A 31 -6.23 -15.36 -3.62
C ASP A 31 -6.98 -14.24 -2.86
N LEU A 32 -7.35 -13.15 -3.55
CA LEU A 32 -8.17 -12.07 -2.97
C LEU A 32 -9.58 -12.52 -2.63
N LYS A 33 -10.23 -13.30 -3.50
CA LYS A 33 -11.57 -13.85 -3.23
C LYS A 33 -11.56 -14.78 -2.04
N ASP A 34 -10.54 -15.63 -1.95
CA ASP A 34 -10.40 -16.58 -0.84
C ASP A 34 -10.12 -15.87 0.49
N ALA A 35 -9.28 -14.82 0.47
CA ALA A 35 -8.96 -14.03 1.66
C ALA A 35 -10.10 -13.09 2.08
N CYS A 36 -10.96 -12.67 1.15
CA CYS A 36 -12.05 -11.73 1.38
C CYS A 36 -13.42 -12.34 0.99
N PRO A 37 -13.86 -13.47 1.61
CA PRO A 37 -15.08 -14.17 1.21
C PRO A 37 -16.35 -13.34 1.42
N ASN A 38 -16.30 -12.31 2.25
CA ASN A 38 -17.40 -11.38 2.52
C ASN A 38 -17.27 -10.04 1.78
N GLY A 39 -16.36 -9.95 0.82
CA GLY A 39 -16.03 -8.71 0.13
C GLY A 39 -15.14 -7.78 0.94
N ILE A 40 -14.97 -6.55 0.44
CA ILE A 40 -14.05 -5.54 0.99
C ILE A 40 -14.83 -4.27 1.32
N ASP A 41 -14.80 -3.85 2.58
CA ASP A 41 -15.46 -2.62 3.04
C ASP A 41 -14.52 -1.40 3.00
N ILE A 42 -13.21 -1.63 3.19
CA ILE A 42 -12.21 -0.56 3.17
C ILE A 42 -10.99 -1.05 2.39
N TYR A 43 -10.60 -0.30 1.37
CA TYR A 43 -9.36 -0.53 0.63
C TYR A 43 -8.50 0.73 0.65
N PHE A 44 -7.33 0.67 1.31
CA PHE A 44 -6.37 1.77 1.33
C PHE A 44 -5.44 1.66 0.11
N GLU A 45 -5.60 2.58 -0.84
CA GLU A 45 -4.94 2.53 -2.13
C GLU A 45 -3.59 3.25 -2.14
N ASN A 46 -2.52 2.51 -2.44
CA ASN A 46 -1.15 3.02 -2.63
C ASN A 46 -0.51 2.58 -3.94
N VAL A 47 -1.07 1.58 -4.62
CA VAL A 47 -0.36 0.82 -5.66
C VAL A 47 -0.86 1.15 -7.06
N GLY A 48 -2.16 1.11 -7.28
CA GLY A 48 -2.75 1.29 -8.61
C GLY A 48 -2.65 0.05 -9.50
N GLY A 49 -3.00 0.23 -10.77
CA GLY A 49 -2.82 -0.76 -11.83
C GLY A 49 -3.53 -2.09 -11.59
N PRO A 50 -2.85 -3.24 -11.79
CA PRO A 50 -3.47 -4.56 -11.62
C PRO A 50 -4.09 -4.80 -10.25
N VAL A 51 -3.47 -4.30 -9.18
CA VAL A 51 -3.98 -4.48 -7.80
C VAL A 51 -5.32 -3.79 -7.63
N SER A 52 -5.46 -2.54 -8.07
CA SER A 52 -6.75 -1.83 -8.03
C SER A 52 -7.84 -2.57 -8.81
N ARG A 53 -7.49 -3.11 -9.98
CA ARG A 53 -8.44 -3.88 -10.82
C ARG A 53 -8.89 -5.18 -10.16
N SER A 54 -7.98 -5.89 -9.48
CA SER A 54 -8.30 -7.13 -8.77
C SER A 54 -9.15 -6.88 -7.53
N VAL A 55 -8.96 -5.76 -6.85
CA VAL A 55 -9.73 -5.36 -5.66
C VAL A 55 -11.14 -4.87 -6.04
N ALA A 56 -11.26 -4.13 -7.14
CA ALA A 56 -12.50 -3.45 -7.54
C ALA A 56 -13.77 -4.34 -7.52
N PRO A 57 -13.76 -5.57 -8.09
CA PRO A 57 -14.96 -6.42 -8.12
C PRO A 57 -15.34 -7.00 -6.75
N LEU A 58 -14.49 -6.87 -5.73
CA LEU A 58 -14.73 -7.37 -4.38
C LEU A 58 -15.21 -6.29 -3.42
N LEU A 59 -15.30 -5.03 -3.86
CA LEU A 59 -15.78 -3.94 -3.02
C LEU A 59 -17.28 -4.07 -2.75
N ASN A 60 -17.63 -3.99 -1.47
CA ASN A 60 -19.01 -4.00 -1.02
C ASN A 60 -19.73 -2.67 -1.34
N GLU A 61 -21.05 -2.70 -1.38
CA GLU A 61 -21.84 -1.46 -1.41
C GLU A 61 -21.55 -0.64 -0.14
N GLY A 62 -21.33 0.67 -0.32
CA GLY A 62 -20.93 1.57 0.77
C GLY A 62 -19.45 1.45 1.18
N SER A 63 -18.65 0.71 0.45
CA SER A 63 -17.20 0.62 0.70
C SER A 63 -16.49 1.96 0.52
N ARG A 64 -15.34 2.08 1.16
CA ARG A 64 -14.51 3.30 1.16
C ARG A 64 -13.11 3.02 0.63
N VAL A 65 -12.65 3.88 -0.27
CA VAL A 65 -11.32 3.78 -0.88
C VAL A 65 -10.55 5.09 -0.71
N PRO A 66 -9.86 5.30 0.42
CA PRO A 66 -8.89 6.38 0.53
C PRO A 66 -7.70 6.11 -0.40
N ILE A 67 -7.47 7.04 -1.34
CA ILE A 67 -6.39 6.96 -2.32
C ILE A 67 -5.22 7.83 -1.83
N CYS A 68 -4.15 7.18 -1.35
CA CYS A 68 -2.91 7.84 -0.93
C CYS A 68 -1.94 8.01 -2.11
N GLY A 69 -1.93 7.04 -3.03
CA GLY A 69 -1.05 7.04 -4.18
C GLY A 69 -1.29 5.85 -5.10
N PHE A 70 -0.50 5.75 -6.17
CA PHE A 70 -0.56 4.65 -7.13
C PHE A 70 0.84 4.40 -7.73
N ILE A 71 1.77 4.01 -6.86
CA ILE A 71 3.22 3.94 -7.13
C ILE A 71 3.58 3.06 -8.34
N SER A 72 2.80 2.05 -8.67
CA SER A 72 3.04 1.18 -9.83
C SER A 72 2.99 1.94 -11.16
N GLN A 73 2.37 3.12 -11.17
CA GLN A 73 2.10 3.90 -12.36
C GLN A 73 2.97 5.18 -12.47
N TYR A 74 3.80 5.49 -11.46
CA TYR A 74 4.60 6.73 -11.45
C TYR A 74 5.67 6.81 -12.55
N ASN A 75 6.04 5.69 -13.14
CA ASN A 75 7.02 5.64 -14.24
C ASN A 75 6.37 5.52 -15.63
N GLU A 76 5.04 5.61 -15.72
CA GLU A 76 4.35 5.56 -17.01
C GLU A 76 4.66 6.80 -17.83
N LYS A 77 5.00 6.60 -19.11
CA LYS A 77 5.41 7.70 -19.99
C LYS A 77 4.26 8.59 -20.41
N ASP A 78 3.06 8.04 -20.48
CA ASP A 78 1.85 8.73 -20.91
C ASP A 78 0.79 8.69 -19.80
N MET A 79 0.97 9.55 -18.81
CA MET A 79 0.05 9.66 -17.67
C MET A 79 -1.38 10.04 -18.07
N MET A 80 -1.58 10.65 -19.24
CA MET A 80 -2.92 11.06 -19.69
C MET A 80 -3.79 9.87 -20.14
N ASN A 81 -3.16 8.77 -20.55
CA ASN A 81 -3.84 7.57 -21.00
C ASN A 81 -3.73 6.39 -20.00
N VAL A 82 -3.17 6.63 -18.82
CA VAL A 82 -3.09 5.61 -17.77
C VAL A 82 -4.42 5.48 -17.04
N GLU A 83 -4.94 4.26 -16.94
CA GLU A 83 -6.09 3.96 -16.09
C GLU A 83 -5.68 4.04 -14.61
N THR A 84 -5.92 5.17 -13.99
CA THR A 84 -5.62 5.41 -12.57
C THR A 84 -6.69 4.79 -11.66
N PRO A 85 -6.44 4.66 -10.33
CA PRO A 85 -7.46 4.24 -9.36
C PRO A 85 -8.77 5.05 -9.45
N PHE A 86 -8.70 6.32 -9.81
CA PHE A 86 -9.91 7.16 -10.01
C PHE A 86 -10.80 6.63 -11.13
N HIS A 87 -10.21 6.16 -12.23
CA HIS A 87 -10.96 5.55 -13.33
C HIS A 87 -11.53 4.20 -12.90
N VAL A 88 -10.72 3.36 -12.25
CA VAL A 88 -11.14 2.02 -11.80
C VAL A 88 -12.33 2.12 -10.84
N PHE A 89 -12.19 2.85 -9.73
CA PHE A 89 -13.23 2.93 -8.71
C PHE A 89 -14.39 3.85 -9.12
N GLY A 90 -14.09 4.88 -9.93
CA GLY A 90 -15.10 5.81 -10.44
C GLY A 90 -16.09 5.19 -11.42
N SER A 91 -15.71 4.10 -12.09
CA SER A 91 -16.55 3.39 -13.07
C SER A 91 -17.45 2.31 -12.47
N LEU A 92 -17.27 1.97 -11.19
CA LEU A 92 -18.04 0.92 -10.52
C LEU A 92 -19.50 1.33 -10.27
N ASN A 93 -20.37 0.32 -10.24
CA ASN A 93 -21.78 0.48 -9.88
C ASN A 93 -22.22 -0.72 -9.01
N PRO A 94 -22.51 -0.55 -7.71
CA PRO A 94 -22.45 0.72 -6.97
C PRO A 94 -21.00 1.27 -6.87
N LYS A 95 -20.90 2.60 -6.87
CA LYS A 95 -19.64 3.30 -6.77
C LYS A 95 -19.21 3.41 -5.31
N PRO A 96 -17.96 3.01 -4.95
CA PRO A 96 -17.44 3.23 -3.60
C PRO A 96 -17.23 4.72 -3.32
N GLU A 97 -17.28 5.09 -2.06
CA GLU A 97 -16.76 6.39 -1.64
C GLU A 97 -15.25 6.39 -1.80
N HIS A 98 -14.72 7.19 -2.74
CA HIS A 98 -13.28 7.26 -2.97
C HIS A 98 -12.80 8.70 -3.05
N ARG A 99 -11.64 8.95 -2.43
CA ARG A 99 -11.07 10.28 -2.32
C ARG A 99 -9.54 10.19 -2.28
N PHE A 100 -8.89 11.03 -3.07
CA PHE A 100 -7.46 11.29 -2.91
C PHE A 100 -7.22 12.19 -1.69
N PHE A 101 -6.14 11.93 -0.97
CA PHE A 101 -5.71 12.77 0.14
C PHE A 101 -4.19 12.89 0.18
N VAL A 102 -3.72 13.94 0.80
CA VAL A 102 -2.31 14.15 1.14
C VAL A 102 -2.19 14.40 2.65
N VAL A 103 -1.14 13.87 3.25
CA VAL A 103 -0.94 13.97 4.70
C VAL A 103 -0.91 15.41 5.21
N THR A 104 -0.56 16.37 4.36
CA THR A 104 -0.55 17.80 4.69
C THR A 104 -1.93 18.38 5.01
N GLU A 105 -3.02 17.69 4.68
CA GLU A 105 -4.37 18.08 5.08
C GLU A 105 -4.55 18.06 6.61
N TRP A 106 -3.72 17.28 7.32
CA TRP A 106 -3.75 17.10 8.78
C TRP A 106 -2.52 17.66 9.50
N MET A 107 -1.86 18.67 8.94
CA MET A 107 -0.66 19.26 9.54
C MET A 107 -0.88 19.76 10.96
N ASN A 108 -2.09 20.21 11.28
CA ASN A 108 -2.45 20.67 12.64
C ASN A 108 -2.44 19.54 13.68
N GLU A 109 -2.60 18.30 13.24
CA GLU A 109 -2.65 17.09 14.08
C GLU A 109 -1.30 16.35 14.09
N TRP A 110 -0.30 16.85 13.33
CA TRP A 110 0.97 16.17 13.10
C TRP A 110 1.70 15.81 14.40
N GLN A 111 1.78 16.75 15.31
CA GLN A 111 2.47 16.55 16.60
C GLN A 111 1.77 15.48 17.42
N GLN A 112 0.46 15.59 17.58
CA GLN A 112 -0.34 14.61 18.33
C GLN A 112 -0.21 13.21 17.72
N ALA A 113 -0.37 13.08 16.39
CA ALA A 113 -0.25 11.80 15.72
C ALA A 113 1.16 11.19 15.89
N THR A 114 2.20 12.01 15.84
CA THR A 114 3.59 11.54 16.06
C THR A 114 3.78 11.02 17.48
N GLU A 115 3.28 11.73 18.49
CA GLU A 115 3.36 11.31 19.89
C GLU A 115 2.60 10.00 20.15
N GLU A 116 1.43 9.84 19.54
CA GLU A 116 0.63 8.61 19.66
C GLU A 116 1.34 7.42 19.00
N ILE A 117 1.90 7.60 17.79
CA ILE A 117 2.67 6.56 17.09
C ILE A 117 3.90 6.16 17.89
N LEU A 118 4.65 7.12 18.46
CA LEU A 118 5.82 6.82 19.29
C LEU A 118 5.46 5.94 20.49
N LYS A 119 4.38 6.26 21.21
CA LYS A 119 3.88 5.43 22.32
C LYS A 119 3.54 4.00 21.89
N LEU A 120 2.97 3.84 20.68
CA LEU A 120 2.64 2.53 20.14
C LEU A 120 3.90 1.74 19.75
N VAL A 121 4.92 2.42 19.24
CA VAL A 121 6.23 1.82 18.93
C VAL A 121 6.96 1.42 20.22
N GLU A 122 7.07 2.32 21.20
CA GLU A 122 7.72 2.08 22.50
C GLU A 122 7.06 0.92 23.27
N SER A 123 5.75 0.77 23.15
CA SER A 123 4.98 -0.33 23.75
C SER A 123 4.94 -1.60 22.90
N GLU A 124 5.73 -1.68 21.83
CA GLU A 124 5.79 -2.79 20.86
C GLU A 124 4.45 -3.17 20.19
N LYS A 125 3.44 -2.29 20.29
CA LYS A 125 2.15 -2.48 19.60
C LYS A 125 2.25 -2.24 18.10
N ILE A 126 3.16 -1.35 17.67
CA ILE A 126 3.55 -1.17 16.28
C ILE A 126 4.97 -1.68 16.10
N LYS A 127 5.13 -2.60 15.17
CA LYS A 127 6.44 -3.11 14.74
C LYS A 127 6.78 -2.52 13.39
N TYR A 128 8.04 -2.18 13.19
CA TYR A 128 8.54 -1.68 11.92
C TYR A 128 9.81 -2.40 11.51
N ARG A 129 10.15 -2.28 10.25
CA ARG A 129 11.40 -2.79 9.68
C ARG A 129 11.98 -1.75 8.74
N GLU A 130 13.31 -1.67 8.72
CA GLU A 130 14.06 -0.74 7.89
C GLU A 130 15.04 -1.50 7.01
N THR A 131 15.27 -0.96 5.82
CA THR A 131 16.36 -1.33 4.93
C THR A 131 17.31 -0.15 4.88
N ILE A 132 18.49 -0.30 5.48
CA ILE A 132 19.48 0.78 5.58
C ILE A 132 20.50 0.62 4.46
N THR A 133 20.66 1.64 3.64
CA THR A 133 21.71 1.74 2.61
C THR A 133 22.70 2.81 3.04
N LYS A 134 23.98 2.46 3.12
CA LYS A 134 25.05 3.39 3.53
C LYS A 134 25.57 4.20 2.36
N GLY A 135 25.87 5.46 2.63
CA GLY A 135 26.45 6.39 1.67
C GLY A 135 25.42 7.10 0.79
N PHE A 136 25.51 8.43 0.74
CA PHE A 136 24.59 9.26 -0.06
C PHE A 136 24.64 8.94 -1.56
N GLU A 137 25.81 8.54 -2.06
CA GLU A 137 26.02 8.11 -3.45
C GLU A 137 25.12 6.93 -3.87
N ASN A 138 24.64 6.14 -2.93
CA ASN A 138 23.76 5.00 -3.17
C ASN A 138 22.25 5.36 -3.15
N ALA A 139 21.89 6.60 -2.86
CA ALA A 139 20.50 7.05 -2.83
C ALA A 139 19.73 6.78 -4.15
N PRO A 140 20.30 7.01 -5.35
CA PRO A 140 19.61 6.70 -6.60
C PRO A 140 19.30 5.21 -6.78
N GLN A 141 20.20 4.32 -6.31
CA GLN A 141 19.94 2.88 -6.36
C GLN A 141 18.89 2.47 -5.34
N ALA A 142 18.94 2.99 -4.12
CA ALA A 142 17.94 2.74 -3.09
C ALA A 142 16.53 3.18 -3.54
N LEU A 143 16.41 4.31 -4.25
CA LEU A 143 15.13 4.72 -4.84
C LEU A 143 14.64 3.71 -5.89
N ARG A 144 15.51 3.24 -6.80
CA ARG A 144 15.14 2.19 -7.75
C ARG A 144 14.70 0.90 -7.05
N ASP A 145 15.33 0.55 -5.93
CA ASP A 145 14.97 -0.64 -5.16
C ASP A 145 13.59 -0.51 -4.50
N VAL A 146 13.19 0.69 -4.05
CA VAL A 146 11.83 0.98 -3.60
C VAL A 146 10.82 0.80 -4.73
N LEU A 147 11.08 1.42 -5.91
CA LEU A 147 10.17 1.36 -7.07
C LEU A 147 10.03 -0.06 -7.66
N THR A 148 11.01 -0.92 -7.43
CA THR A 148 11.00 -2.33 -7.88
C THR A 148 10.63 -3.32 -6.76
N GLY A 149 10.35 -2.81 -5.56
CA GLY A 149 9.93 -3.63 -4.41
C GLY A 149 11.02 -4.53 -3.84
N LYS A 150 12.30 -4.18 -4.02
CA LYS A 150 13.44 -4.94 -3.47
C LYS A 150 13.70 -4.64 -2.01
N ASN A 151 13.40 -3.41 -1.55
CA ASN A 151 13.53 -3.05 -0.14
C ASN A 151 12.56 -3.85 0.72
N PHE A 152 12.89 -4.00 2.00
CA PHE A 152 12.01 -4.62 2.98
C PHE A 152 11.76 -3.65 4.14
N GLY A 153 10.51 -3.17 4.27
CA GLY A 153 10.15 -2.10 5.19
C GLY A 153 10.55 -0.71 4.67
N LYS A 154 10.86 0.22 5.56
CA LYS A 154 11.23 1.59 5.21
C LYS A 154 12.66 1.65 4.67
N GLN A 155 12.85 2.18 3.46
CA GLN A 155 14.18 2.45 2.92
C GLN A 155 14.75 3.72 3.56
N ILE A 156 15.96 3.62 4.09
CA ILE A 156 16.71 4.73 4.72
C ILE A 156 18.09 4.81 4.08
N ILE A 157 18.61 6.02 3.93
CA ILE A 157 20.00 6.31 3.55
C ILE A 157 20.74 6.80 4.80
N GLU A 158 21.75 6.06 5.20
CA GLU A 158 22.68 6.46 6.26
C GLU A 158 23.82 7.28 5.62
N ILE A 159 23.97 8.54 6.02
CA ILE A 159 24.94 9.51 5.48
C ILE A 159 26.19 9.52 6.36
#